data_4bc390b733d283b4cc79d373dba6b049
#
_entry.id   4bc390b733d283b4cc79d373dba6b049
#
_cell.length_a   1.000
_cell.length_b   1.000
_cell.length_c   1.000
_cell.angle_alpha   90.00
_cell.angle_beta   90.00
_cell.angle_gamma   90.00
#
_symmetry.space_group_name_H-M   'P 1'
#
loop_
_entity.id
_entity.type
_entity.pdbx_description
1 polymer ?
#
loop_
_entity_poly.entity_id
_entity_poly.type
_entity_poly.pdbx_seq_one_letter_code
_entity_poly.pdbx_strand_id
1 'polypeptide(L)'
;MKNELKLTLLWFGTWKNGASHYVPRWVKKDHVRFPHIFDALGKEEQDFITKYDLSEFPMRVQSLNRTFIDKMFAICDYYMKGKAYRNARHLYDIYKLSEYVTIDDDFLRLVGEVRNHRLNMGAAIAPSAPLDVNILELAQSICDEDFYKNDYKETTLKLISDSLSYEQVKKRYKELVEKILHKENQNA
;
A
#
# COMPACT_ATOMS: atom_id res chain seq x y z
N MET A 1 -2.45 -22.62 12.29
CA MET A 1 -3.56 -22.50 11.32
C MET A 1 -4.56 -21.40 11.68
N LYS A 2 -5.19 -21.37 12.87
CA LYS A 2 -6.13 -20.29 13.26
C LYS A 2 -5.52 -18.86 13.19
N ASN A 3 -4.22 -18.71 13.43
CA ASN A 3 -3.55 -17.41 13.40
C ASN A 3 -3.27 -16.88 11.98
N GLU A 4 -3.00 -17.75 11.01
CA GLU A 4 -2.77 -17.35 9.62
C GLU A 4 -4.07 -16.93 8.93
N LEU A 5 -5.16 -17.66 9.17
CA LEU A 5 -6.49 -17.29 8.67
C LEU A 5 -6.94 -15.91 9.23
N LYS A 6 -6.67 -15.68 10.52
CA LYS A 6 -7.02 -14.42 11.20
C LYS A 6 -6.18 -13.23 10.68
N LEU A 7 -4.90 -13.44 10.36
CA LEU A 7 -4.02 -12.42 9.75
C LEU A 7 -4.44 -12.11 8.31
N THR A 8 -4.79 -13.09 7.53
CA THR A 8 -5.25 -12.93 6.15
C THR A 8 -6.59 -12.18 6.10
N LEU A 9 -7.55 -12.53 6.95
CA LEU A 9 -8.83 -11.83 7.06
C LEU A 9 -8.69 -10.39 7.57
N LEU A 10 -7.76 -10.12 8.49
CA LEU A 10 -7.46 -8.76 8.97
C LEU A 10 -6.79 -7.91 7.88
N TRP A 11 -5.92 -8.49 7.09
CA TRP A 11 -5.24 -7.80 5.99
C TRP A 11 -6.26 -7.36 4.91
N PHE A 12 -7.22 -8.21 4.57
CA PHE A 12 -8.33 -7.88 3.67
C PHE A 12 -9.39 -6.96 4.31
N GLY A 13 -9.60 -7.04 5.62
CA GLY A 13 -10.60 -6.26 6.35
C GLY A 13 -10.27 -4.77 6.51
N THR A 14 -9.01 -4.37 6.43
CA THR A 14 -8.58 -2.97 6.56
C THR A 14 -8.79 -2.12 5.29
N TRP A 15 -9.22 -2.71 4.20
CA TRP A 15 -9.34 -2.09 2.87
C TRP A 15 -10.77 -1.64 2.52
N LYS A 16 -11.62 -1.47 3.51
CA LYS A 16 -13.06 -1.24 3.34
C LYS A 16 -13.49 0.11 2.78
N ASN A 17 -12.62 1.09 2.59
CA ASN A 17 -13.06 2.42 2.22
C ASN A 17 -12.85 2.76 0.74
N GLY A 18 -13.84 2.41 -0.06
CA GLY A 18 -14.36 3.28 -1.12
C GLY A 18 -13.55 3.48 -2.38
N ALA A 19 -12.49 2.71 -2.65
CA ALA A 19 -11.82 2.83 -3.93
C ALA A 19 -12.36 1.81 -4.95
N SER A 20 -12.45 2.21 -6.20
CA SER A 20 -12.84 1.33 -7.29
C SER A 20 -11.78 0.23 -7.50
N HIS A 21 -12.10 -0.91 -7.72
CA HIS A 21 -11.75 -2.11 -7.09
C HIS A 21 -11.49 -3.15 -8.14
N TYR A 22 -10.25 -3.24 -8.53
CA TYR A 22 -9.78 -4.28 -9.40
C TYR A 22 -8.90 -5.23 -8.61
N VAL A 23 -9.27 -6.51 -8.57
CA VAL A 23 -8.40 -7.54 -8.00
C VAL A 23 -7.27 -7.80 -8.98
N PRO A 24 -6.01 -7.51 -8.63
CA PRO A 24 -4.89 -7.79 -9.51
C PRO A 24 -4.80 -9.28 -9.85
N ARG A 25 -4.23 -9.61 -11.01
CA ARG A 25 -4.05 -11.01 -11.45
C ARG A 25 -3.35 -11.91 -10.44
N TRP A 26 -2.49 -11.36 -9.60
CA TRP A 26 -1.75 -12.12 -8.58
C TRP A 26 -2.64 -12.48 -7.37
N VAL A 27 -3.60 -11.65 -6.99
CA VAL A 27 -4.59 -12.00 -5.96
C VAL A 27 -5.47 -13.14 -6.49
N LYS A 28 -5.77 -13.17 -7.79
CA LYS A 28 -6.41 -14.35 -8.41
C LYS A 28 -5.52 -15.61 -8.34
N LYS A 29 -4.20 -15.45 -8.41
CA LYS A 29 -3.26 -16.57 -8.26
C LYS A 29 -3.18 -17.08 -6.83
N ASP A 30 -3.25 -16.18 -5.85
CA ASP A 30 -3.27 -16.54 -4.43
C ASP A 30 -4.67 -17.01 -3.98
N HIS A 31 -5.76 -16.53 -4.59
CA HIS A 31 -7.09 -17.12 -4.45
C HIS A 31 -7.15 -18.59 -4.87
N VAL A 32 -6.35 -19.02 -5.84
CA VAL A 32 -6.20 -20.43 -6.21
C VAL A 32 -5.53 -21.25 -5.09
N ARG A 33 -4.87 -20.62 -4.11
CA ARG A 33 -4.33 -21.27 -2.91
C ARG A 33 -5.32 -21.37 -1.75
N PHE A 34 -6.36 -20.54 -1.71
CA PHE A 34 -7.41 -20.60 -0.69
C PHE A 34 -8.24 -21.89 -0.74
N PRO A 35 -8.60 -22.47 -1.90
CA PRO A 35 -9.21 -23.79 -1.94
C PRO A 35 -8.42 -24.85 -1.16
N HIS A 36 -7.08 -24.81 -1.23
CA HIS A 36 -6.23 -25.75 -0.50
C HIS A 36 -6.29 -25.59 1.03
N ILE A 37 -6.64 -24.40 1.55
CA ILE A 37 -6.88 -24.23 2.98
C ILE A 37 -8.19 -24.89 3.37
N PHE A 38 -9.24 -24.73 2.58
CA PHE A 38 -10.55 -25.38 2.81
C PHE A 38 -10.45 -26.88 2.60
N ASP A 39 -9.68 -27.38 1.63
CA ASP A 39 -9.47 -28.82 1.37
C ASP A 39 -8.67 -29.49 2.49
N ALA A 40 -7.84 -28.72 3.22
CA ALA A 40 -7.06 -29.22 4.35
C ALA A 40 -7.84 -29.22 5.68
N LEU A 41 -9.05 -28.69 5.72
CA LEU A 41 -9.89 -28.66 6.91
C LEU A 41 -10.55 -30.01 7.18
N GLY A 42 -10.63 -30.38 8.44
CA GLY A 42 -11.35 -31.57 8.88
C GLY A 42 -12.87 -31.44 8.65
N LYS A 43 -13.56 -32.58 8.77
CA LYS A 43 -15.01 -32.66 8.52
C LYS A 43 -15.83 -31.67 9.37
N GLU A 44 -15.48 -31.52 10.65
CA GLU A 44 -16.17 -30.59 11.58
C GLU A 44 -16.02 -29.13 11.14
N GLU A 45 -14.86 -28.76 10.60
CA GLU A 45 -14.59 -27.41 10.11
C GLU A 45 -15.34 -27.15 8.79
N GLN A 46 -15.44 -28.16 7.91
CA GLN A 46 -16.25 -28.08 6.68
C GLN A 46 -17.74 -27.97 6.99
N ASP A 47 -18.25 -28.73 7.97
CA ASP A 47 -19.63 -28.63 8.42
C ASP A 47 -19.91 -27.25 9.01
N PHE A 48 -18.96 -26.66 9.73
CA PHE A 48 -19.07 -25.31 10.25
C PHE A 48 -19.13 -24.25 9.14
N ILE A 49 -18.28 -24.37 8.11
CA ILE A 49 -18.29 -23.48 6.94
C ILE A 49 -19.64 -23.54 6.24
N THR A 50 -20.16 -24.74 6.00
CA THR A 50 -21.47 -24.96 5.36
C THR A 50 -22.61 -24.41 6.21
N LYS A 51 -22.60 -24.66 7.51
CA LYS A 51 -23.64 -24.21 8.44
C LYS A 51 -23.76 -22.70 8.53
N TYR A 52 -22.64 -21.97 8.41
CA TYR A 52 -22.62 -20.52 8.56
C TYR A 52 -22.38 -19.79 7.23
N ASP A 53 -22.53 -20.49 6.10
CA ASP A 53 -22.33 -19.94 4.75
C ASP A 53 -21.03 -19.13 4.60
N LEU A 54 -19.93 -19.71 5.10
CA LEU A 54 -18.58 -19.14 5.03
C LEU A 54 -17.87 -19.52 3.73
N SER A 55 -18.62 -19.76 2.67
CA SER A 55 -18.12 -20.08 1.35
C SER A 55 -17.33 -18.90 0.74
N GLU A 56 -16.49 -19.20 -0.23
CA GLU A 56 -15.75 -18.19 -0.99
C GLU A 56 -16.72 -17.19 -1.65
N PHE A 57 -16.44 -15.91 -1.48
CA PHE A 57 -17.21 -14.85 -2.13
C PHE A 57 -16.28 -13.90 -2.91
N PRO A 58 -16.72 -13.36 -4.05
CA PRO A 58 -15.93 -12.40 -4.79
C PRO A 58 -15.84 -11.08 -4.02
N MET A 59 -14.60 -10.66 -3.71
CA MET A 59 -14.34 -9.39 -3.06
C MET A 59 -13.58 -8.45 -3.99
N ARG A 60 -14.01 -7.20 -4.05
CA ARG A 60 -13.28 -6.16 -4.77
C ARG A 60 -12.18 -5.59 -3.88
N VAL A 61 -10.96 -5.60 -4.38
CA VAL A 61 -9.80 -5.03 -3.69
C VAL A 61 -9.13 -3.98 -4.56
N GLN A 62 -8.45 -3.03 -3.92
CA GLN A 62 -7.68 -2.02 -4.63
C GLN A 62 -6.46 -2.64 -5.31
N SER A 63 -6.12 -2.20 -6.52
CA SER A 63 -4.93 -2.67 -7.22
C SER A 63 -3.65 -2.28 -6.48
N LEU A 64 -2.56 -3.05 -6.67
CA LEU A 64 -1.28 -2.74 -6.05
C LEU A 64 -0.71 -1.40 -6.50
N ASN A 65 -0.79 -1.10 -7.81
CA ASN A 65 -0.33 0.18 -8.34
C ASN A 65 -1.08 1.34 -7.67
N ARG A 66 -2.41 1.24 -7.56
CA ARG A 66 -3.21 2.26 -6.89
C ARG A 66 -2.84 2.40 -5.42
N THR A 67 -2.65 1.28 -4.73
CA THR A 67 -2.25 1.28 -3.32
C THR A 67 -0.89 1.93 -3.14
N PHE A 68 0.07 1.57 -3.98
CA PHE A 68 1.41 2.14 -3.95
C PHE A 68 1.35 3.67 -4.11
N ILE A 69 0.63 4.16 -5.11
CA ILE A 69 0.47 5.59 -5.38
C ILE A 69 -0.23 6.30 -4.19
N ASP A 70 -1.31 5.71 -3.65
CA ASP A 70 -1.99 6.27 -2.48
C ASP A 70 -1.06 6.37 -1.26
N LYS A 71 -0.14 5.38 -1.07
CA LYS A 71 0.87 5.43 0.00
C LYS A 71 1.92 6.51 -0.24
N MET A 72 2.34 6.73 -1.48
CA MET A 72 3.26 7.82 -1.83
C MET A 72 2.64 9.19 -1.48
N PHE A 73 1.40 9.43 -1.88
CA PHE A 73 0.69 10.65 -1.51
C PHE A 73 0.51 10.77 0.02
N ALA A 74 0.15 9.69 0.70
CA ALA A 74 -0.06 9.70 2.14
C ALA A 74 1.20 10.09 2.91
N ILE A 75 2.38 9.62 2.51
CA ILE A 75 3.66 10.03 3.10
C ILE A 75 3.86 11.53 2.96
N CYS A 76 3.63 12.08 1.77
CA CYS A 76 3.76 13.52 1.52
C CYS A 76 2.73 14.32 2.33
N ASP A 77 1.48 13.87 2.40
CA ASP A 77 0.42 14.53 3.17
C ASP A 77 0.76 14.60 4.67
N TYR A 78 1.25 13.51 5.24
CA TYR A 78 1.63 13.47 6.66
C TYR A 78 2.89 14.29 6.94
N TYR A 79 3.83 14.33 6.02
CA TYR A 79 5.01 15.19 6.09
C TYR A 79 4.59 16.68 6.13
N MET A 80 3.77 17.12 5.17
CA MET A 80 3.25 18.49 5.12
C MET A 80 2.45 18.88 6.37
N LYS A 81 1.84 17.92 7.05
CA LYS A 81 1.11 18.13 8.31
C LYS A 81 1.98 18.01 9.55
N GLY A 82 3.29 17.73 9.43
CA GLY A 82 4.18 17.48 10.56
C GLY A 82 3.82 16.22 11.38
N LYS A 83 3.15 15.23 10.78
CA LYS A 83 2.60 14.07 11.48
C LYS A 83 3.38 12.79 11.16
N ALA A 84 4.51 12.57 11.81
CA ALA A 84 5.27 11.33 11.65
C ALA A 84 4.63 10.13 12.36
N TYR A 85 4.06 10.34 13.56
CA TYR A 85 3.60 9.27 14.45
C TYR A 85 2.62 8.29 13.79
N ARG A 86 2.97 7.00 13.81
CA ARG A 86 2.27 5.88 13.18
C ARG A 86 2.13 5.94 11.65
N ASN A 87 2.87 6.82 10.99
CA ASN A 87 2.78 6.98 9.52
C ASN A 87 4.04 6.46 8.79
N ALA A 88 5.15 6.24 9.48
CA ALA A 88 6.36 5.63 8.90
C ALA A 88 6.12 4.25 8.28
N ARG A 89 5.09 3.51 8.72
CA ARG A 89 4.68 2.22 8.15
C ARG A 89 4.40 2.28 6.64
N HIS A 90 4.01 3.45 6.12
CA HIS A 90 3.79 3.61 4.69
C HIS A 90 5.07 3.46 3.86
N LEU A 91 6.25 3.78 4.43
CA LEU A 91 7.54 3.49 3.79
C LEU A 91 7.77 1.98 3.67
N TYR A 92 7.44 1.23 4.73
CA TYR A 92 7.48 -0.24 4.70
C TYR A 92 6.52 -0.80 3.64
N ASP A 93 5.28 -0.30 3.61
CA ASP A 93 4.28 -0.72 2.62
C ASP A 93 4.79 -0.48 1.19
N ILE A 94 5.36 0.70 0.91
CA ILE A 94 5.94 1.06 -0.40
C ILE A 94 7.09 0.12 -0.74
N TYR A 95 7.99 -0.16 0.21
CA TYR A 95 9.08 -1.11 0.00
C TYR A 95 8.55 -2.46 -0.47
N LYS A 96 7.59 -3.03 0.25
CA LYS A 96 6.99 -4.34 -0.07
C LYS A 96 6.23 -4.32 -1.41
N LEU A 97 5.45 -3.30 -1.66
CA LEU A 97 4.70 -3.15 -2.91
C LEU A 97 5.60 -2.95 -4.13
N SER A 98 6.79 -2.36 -3.94
CA SER A 98 7.71 -2.07 -5.04
C SER A 98 8.20 -3.29 -5.81
N GLU A 99 8.09 -4.48 -5.24
CA GLU A 99 8.43 -5.74 -5.91
C GLU A 99 7.37 -6.15 -6.96
N TYR A 100 6.17 -5.61 -6.85
CA TYR A 100 5.00 -5.98 -7.65
C TYR A 100 4.52 -4.85 -8.58
N VAL A 101 5.12 -3.66 -8.47
CA VAL A 101 4.73 -2.47 -9.22
C VAL A 101 5.71 -2.24 -10.36
N THR A 102 5.17 -2.06 -11.57
CA THR A 102 5.94 -1.62 -12.73
C THR A 102 5.67 -0.14 -12.98
N ILE A 103 6.74 0.65 -13.03
CA ILE A 103 6.65 2.08 -13.33
C ILE A 103 6.75 2.24 -14.86
N ASP A 104 5.60 2.24 -15.51
CA ASP A 104 5.38 2.41 -16.93
C ASP A 104 4.43 3.59 -17.21
N ASP A 105 4.03 3.79 -18.45
CA ASP A 105 3.14 4.89 -18.83
C ASP A 105 1.74 4.74 -18.22
N ASP A 106 1.26 3.52 -18.07
CA ASP A 106 -0.01 3.22 -17.41
C ASP A 106 0.05 3.57 -15.91
N PHE A 107 1.20 3.33 -15.27
CA PHE A 107 1.44 3.77 -13.89
C PHE A 107 1.41 5.30 -13.78
N LEU A 108 2.09 6.03 -14.66
CA LEU A 108 2.09 7.50 -14.64
C LEU A 108 0.69 8.07 -14.88
N ARG A 109 -0.08 7.50 -15.83
CA ARG A 109 -1.48 7.88 -16.02
C ARG A 109 -2.30 7.67 -14.75
N LEU A 110 -2.11 6.54 -14.06
CA LEU A 110 -2.78 6.24 -12.80
C LEU A 110 -2.39 7.23 -11.69
N VAL A 111 -1.13 7.70 -11.65
CA VAL A 111 -0.72 8.78 -10.72
C VAL A 111 -1.57 10.02 -10.92
N GLY A 112 -1.79 10.44 -12.17
CA GLY A 112 -2.67 11.56 -12.51
C GLY A 112 -4.13 11.35 -12.06
N GLU A 113 -4.68 10.17 -12.30
CA GLU A 113 -6.04 9.81 -11.87
C GLU A 113 -6.17 9.85 -10.34
N VAL A 114 -5.19 9.29 -9.62
CA VAL A 114 -5.16 9.30 -8.15
C VAL A 114 -5.07 10.73 -7.64
N ARG A 115 -4.20 11.55 -8.22
CA ARG A 115 -4.06 12.97 -7.86
C ARG A 115 -5.38 13.71 -8.02
N ASN A 116 -6.05 13.55 -9.17
CA ASN A 116 -7.36 14.17 -9.43
C ASN A 116 -8.43 13.72 -8.42
N HIS A 117 -8.45 12.44 -8.07
CA HIS A 117 -9.36 11.94 -7.04
C HIS A 117 -9.06 12.60 -5.67
N ARG A 118 -7.78 12.74 -5.30
CA ARG A 118 -7.35 13.33 -4.03
C ARG A 118 -7.62 14.84 -3.98
N LEU A 119 -7.53 15.56 -5.09
CA LEU A 119 -7.94 16.97 -5.18
C LEU A 119 -9.37 17.18 -4.71
N ASN A 120 -10.28 16.27 -5.07
CA ASN A 120 -11.69 16.33 -4.65
C ASN A 120 -11.90 16.08 -3.15
N MET A 121 -10.90 15.54 -2.44
CA MET A 121 -10.96 15.38 -0.98
C MET A 121 -10.66 16.67 -0.23
N GLY A 122 -10.11 17.68 -0.90
CA GLY A 122 -9.72 18.97 -0.35
C GLY A 122 -8.36 18.98 0.34
N ALA A 123 -7.70 20.15 0.36
CA ALA A 123 -6.34 20.32 0.88
C ALA A 123 -6.17 19.99 2.37
N ALA A 124 -7.22 20.06 3.18
CA ALA A 124 -7.17 19.65 4.58
C ALA A 124 -6.91 18.14 4.73
N ILE A 125 -7.40 17.32 3.80
CA ILE A 125 -7.23 15.87 3.79
C ILE A 125 -5.99 15.48 2.99
N ALA A 126 -5.83 16.02 1.79
CA ALA A 126 -4.80 15.69 0.82
C ALA A 126 -3.99 16.92 0.38
N PRO A 127 -3.17 17.52 1.26
CA PRO A 127 -2.42 18.74 0.96
C PRO A 127 -1.36 18.56 -0.13
N SER A 128 -0.91 17.34 -0.41
CA SER A 128 0.05 17.03 -1.48
C SER A 128 -0.58 16.87 -2.86
N ALA A 129 -1.92 16.90 -2.97
CA ALA A 129 -2.62 16.69 -4.23
C ALA A 129 -2.60 17.89 -5.21
N PRO A 130 -2.59 19.18 -4.78
CA PRO A 130 -2.56 20.32 -5.69
C PRO A 130 -1.44 20.21 -6.74
N LEU A 131 -1.68 20.72 -7.96
CA LEU A 131 -0.74 20.57 -9.08
C LEU A 131 0.55 21.38 -8.92
N ASP A 132 0.51 22.43 -8.13
CA ASP A 132 1.66 23.25 -7.74
C ASP A 132 2.54 22.58 -6.67
N VAL A 133 2.08 21.47 -6.10
CA VAL A 133 2.86 20.68 -5.15
C VAL A 133 3.62 19.56 -5.88
N ASN A 134 4.95 19.64 -5.84
CA ASN A 134 5.80 18.60 -6.41
C ASN A 134 5.98 17.46 -5.39
N ILE A 135 5.25 16.37 -5.56
CA ILE A 135 5.31 15.20 -4.67
C ILE A 135 6.68 14.51 -4.66
N LEU A 136 7.45 14.65 -5.73
CA LEU A 136 8.76 14.01 -5.85
C LEU A 136 9.82 14.81 -5.08
N GLU A 137 9.75 16.15 -5.11
CA GLU A 137 10.57 17.01 -4.25
C GLU A 137 10.25 16.80 -2.78
N LEU A 138 8.96 16.68 -2.42
CA LEU A 138 8.56 16.33 -1.05
C LEU A 138 9.13 14.98 -0.62
N ALA A 139 9.05 13.97 -1.49
CA ALA A 139 9.60 12.66 -1.23
C ALA A 139 11.11 12.69 -0.98
N GLN A 140 11.83 13.53 -1.72
CA GLN A 140 13.26 13.76 -1.54
C GLN A 140 13.56 14.44 -0.19
N SER A 141 12.84 15.52 0.14
CA SER A 141 12.96 16.22 1.42
C SER A 141 12.71 15.30 2.62
N ILE A 142 11.67 14.44 2.54
CA ILE A 142 11.37 13.42 3.55
C ILE A 142 12.55 12.50 3.82
N CYS A 143 13.27 12.10 2.75
CA CYS A 143 14.45 11.26 2.85
C CYS A 143 15.64 12.02 3.43
N ASP A 144 15.87 13.26 2.99
CA ASP A 144 17.05 14.03 3.38
C ASP A 144 16.96 14.49 4.85
N GLU A 145 15.76 14.77 5.33
CA GLU A 145 15.48 15.16 6.72
C GLU A 145 15.33 13.99 7.69
N ASP A 146 15.33 12.73 7.19
CA ASP A 146 15.05 11.55 8.01
C ASP A 146 13.72 11.64 8.81
N PHE A 147 12.71 12.34 8.23
CA PHE A 147 11.49 12.73 8.93
C PHE A 147 10.77 11.58 9.65
N TYR A 148 10.76 10.40 9.05
CA TYR A 148 10.07 9.22 9.61
C TYR A 148 10.97 8.29 10.42
N LYS A 149 12.26 8.59 10.61
CA LYS A 149 13.24 7.68 11.19
C LYS A 149 12.89 7.23 12.61
N ASN A 150 12.52 8.17 13.46
CA ASN A 150 12.18 7.86 14.86
C ASN A 150 10.88 7.05 14.94
N ASP A 151 9.83 7.46 14.23
CA ASP A 151 8.57 6.74 14.20
C ASP A 151 8.73 5.31 13.64
N TYR A 152 9.55 5.15 12.60
CA TYR A 152 9.83 3.83 12.05
C TYR A 152 10.44 2.88 13.09
N LYS A 153 11.42 3.37 13.85
CA LYS A 153 12.07 2.59 14.91
C LYS A 153 11.15 2.29 16.09
N GLU A 154 10.36 3.26 16.50
CA GLU A 154 9.54 3.14 17.72
C GLU A 154 8.23 2.41 17.49
N THR A 155 7.64 2.53 16.30
CA THR A 155 6.32 1.98 16.01
C THR A 155 6.36 0.90 14.93
N THR A 156 6.94 1.18 13.75
CA THR A 156 6.85 0.28 12.59
C THR A 156 7.59 -1.02 12.83
N LEU A 157 8.82 -0.98 13.35
CA LEU A 157 9.60 -2.19 13.65
C LEU A 157 8.92 -3.15 14.63
N LYS A 158 7.99 -2.65 15.45
CA LYS A 158 7.22 -3.50 16.38
C LYS A 158 6.02 -4.18 15.72
N LEU A 159 5.64 -3.75 14.53
CA LEU A 159 4.46 -4.24 13.79
C LEU A 159 4.84 -5.21 12.68
N ILE A 160 6.09 -5.18 12.21
CA ILE A 160 6.57 -6.02 11.11
C ILE A 160 7.25 -7.27 11.66
N SER A 161 7.15 -8.36 10.91
CA SER A 161 7.78 -9.66 11.29
C SER A 161 9.18 -9.83 10.72
N ASP A 162 9.56 -9.02 9.73
CA ASP A 162 10.90 -9.01 9.15
C ASP A 162 11.77 -7.91 9.78
N SER A 163 13.09 -8.09 9.69
CA SER A 163 14.08 -7.18 10.28
C SER A 163 14.46 -6.02 9.33
N LEU A 164 13.50 -5.51 8.55
CA LEU A 164 13.73 -4.47 7.56
C LEU A 164 14.02 -3.12 8.24
N SER A 165 15.24 -2.60 8.10
CA SER A 165 15.67 -1.36 8.75
C SER A 165 15.12 -0.12 8.04
N TYR A 166 15.06 1.00 8.77
CA TYR A 166 14.71 2.31 8.19
C TYR A 166 15.59 2.69 7.01
N GLU A 167 16.88 2.47 7.10
CA GLU A 167 17.84 2.82 6.03
C GLU A 167 17.58 2.04 4.74
N GLN A 168 17.15 0.77 4.85
CA GLN A 168 16.78 -0.04 3.69
C GLN A 168 15.50 0.48 3.03
N VAL A 169 14.46 0.78 3.80
CA VAL A 169 13.20 1.30 3.23
C VAL A 169 13.39 2.71 2.66
N LYS A 170 14.18 3.58 3.32
CA LYS A 170 14.54 4.90 2.84
C LYS A 170 15.30 4.85 1.52
N LYS A 171 16.33 4.01 1.44
CA LYS A 171 17.12 3.81 0.21
C LYS A 171 16.20 3.37 -0.93
N ARG A 172 15.37 2.37 -0.70
CA ARG A 172 14.45 1.88 -1.71
C ARG A 172 13.44 2.94 -2.14
N TYR A 173 12.91 3.72 -1.20
CA TYR A 173 11.99 4.81 -1.50
C TYR A 173 12.66 5.87 -2.40
N LYS A 174 13.89 6.26 -2.10
CA LYS A 174 14.67 7.21 -2.92
C LYS A 174 14.89 6.69 -4.34
N GLU A 175 15.30 5.43 -4.51
CA GLU A 175 15.45 4.78 -5.83
C GLU A 175 14.15 4.80 -6.65
N LEU A 176 13.01 4.59 -5.99
CA LEU A 176 11.70 4.61 -6.64
C LEU A 176 11.30 6.02 -7.09
N VAL A 177 11.55 7.03 -6.27
CA VAL A 177 11.31 8.45 -6.59
C VAL A 177 12.15 8.85 -7.81
N GLU A 178 13.43 8.53 -7.81
CA GLU A 178 14.35 8.80 -8.93
C GLU A 178 13.87 8.10 -10.23
N LYS A 179 13.40 6.86 -10.12
CA LYS A 179 12.87 6.10 -11.26
C LYS A 179 11.61 6.72 -11.84
N ILE A 180 10.70 7.21 -10.99
CA ILE A 180 9.48 7.90 -11.43
C ILE A 180 9.83 9.21 -12.12
N LEU A 181 10.72 10.02 -11.54
CA LEU A 181 11.22 11.27 -12.14
C LEU A 181 11.84 11.04 -13.51
N HIS A 182 12.69 10.01 -13.64
CA HIS A 182 13.32 9.68 -14.90
C HIS A 182 12.29 9.32 -15.96
N LYS A 183 11.27 8.55 -15.59
CA LYS A 183 10.21 8.13 -16.50
C LYS A 183 9.28 9.29 -16.91
N GLU A 184 8.96 10.21 -16.00
CA GLU A 184 8.20 11.44 -16.32
C GLU A 184 8.95 12.31 -17.33
N ASN A 185 10.26 12.50 -17.13
CA ASN A 185 11.08 13.30 -18.03
C ASN A 185 11.27 12.69 -19.43
N GLN A 186 11.08 11.38 -19.59
CA GLN A 186 11.11 10.72 -20.90
C GLN A 186 9.81 10.94 -21.70
N ASN A 187 8.72 11.26 -21.02
CA ASN A 187 7.39 11.42 -21.62
C ASN A 187 6.98 12.90 -21.80
N ALA A 188 7.78 13.85 -21.30
CA ALA A 188 7.58 15.29 -21.44
C ALA A 188 8.25 15.83 -22.71
#